data_7e351d6b55860b59fa7125720a97dcf9
#
_entry.id   7e351d6b55860b59fa7125720a97dcf9
#
_cell.length_a   1.000
_cell.length_b   1.000
_cell.length_c   1.000
_cell.angle_alpha   90.00
_cell.angle_beta   90.00
_cell.angle_gamma   90.00
#
_symmetry.space_group_name_H-M   'P 1'
#
loop_
_entity.id
_entity.type
_entity.pdbx_description
1 polymer ?
#
loop_
_entity_poly.entity_id
_entity_poly.type
_entity_poly.pdbx_seq_one_letter_code
_entity_poly.pdbx_strand_id
1 'polypeptide(L)'
;LFAGLMPYDIKRVYPDLWIDEDEQGNKNQNEHLFLQKQLARHNMDVKTTYHKVLNVQYGKKMIDNLPNLMQNKLNVIVYNFIDMLSHARTESDLVRELAEDENAYRGVTRTWFAHSPLLEVLKFLSNKDVNVFITTDHGSVRVARPIKIKATKEASVNLRYKVGRLLDYNPKEVFAVAKPEDILLPRLNILSPYI
;
A
#
# COMPACT_ATOMS: atom_id res chain seq x y z
N LEU A 1 6.23 -1.54 3.75
CA LEU A 1 7.35 -1.38 2.84
C LEU A 1 8.44 -0.50 3.48
N PHE A 2 8.19 0.78 3.76
CA PHE A 2 9.21 1.76 4.19
C PHE A 2 9.85 1.50 5.55
N ALA A 3 9.22 0.74 6.43
CA ALA A 3 9.86 0.31 7.68
C ALA A 3 10.90 -0.80 7.45
N GLY A 4 10.82 -1.57 6.36
CA GLY A 4 11.64 -2.76 6.14
C GLY A 4 11.49 -3.81 7.25
N LEU A 5 10.32 -3.87 7.86
CA LEU A 5 9.94 -4.77 8.95
C LEU A 5 8.53 -5.30 8.72
N MET A 6 8.22 -6.42 9.32
CA MET A 6 6.86 -6.96 9.35
C MET A 6 5.96 -6.17 10.32
N PRO A 7 4.64 -6.14 10.12
CA PRO A 7 3.73 -5.33 10.95
C PRO A 7 3.86 -5.56 12.46
N TYR A 8 4.02 -6.79 12.90
CA TYR A 8 4.24 -7.11 14.31
C TYR A 8 5.53 -6.45 14.86
N ASP A 9 6.61 -6.51 14.09
CA ASP A 9 7.88 -5.89 14.49
C ASP A 9 7.81 -4.37 14.45
N ILE A 10 7.08 -3.77 13.50
CA ILE A 10 6.86 -2.32 13.46
C ILE A 10 6.18 -1.86 14.74
N LYS A 11 5.06 -2.51 15.14
CA LYS A 11 4.33 -2.18 16.36
C LYS A 11 5.20 -2.31 17.60
N ARG A 12 6.05 -3.33 17.66
CA ARG A 12 6.96 -3.58 18.78
C ARG A 12 8.11 -2.58 18.87
N VAL A 13 8.74 -2.25 17.73
CA VAL A 13 9.95 -1.42 17.68
C VAL A 13 9.63 0.08 17.64
N TYR A 14 8.50 0.43 17.02
CA TYR A 14 8.06 1.82 16.83
C TYR A 14 6.60 2.01 17.26
N PRO A 15 6.26 1.74 18.52
CA PRO A 15 4.87 1.84 19.00
C PRO A 15 4.29 3.23 18.80
N ASP A 16 5.09 4.30 18.96
CA ASP A 16 4.65 5.70 18.79
C ASP A 16 4.31 6.09 17.35
N LEU A 17 4.79 5.30 16.37
CA LEU A 17 4.51 5.52 14.95
C LEU A 17 3.45 4.54 14.40
N TRP A 18 3.10 3.53 15.19
CA TRP A 18 2.08 2.57 14.84
C TRP A 18 0.68 3.17 15.03
N ILE A 19 -0.22 2.94 14.10
CA ILE A 19 -1.63 3.35 14.18
C ILE A 19 -2.46 2.08 14.12
N ASP A 20 -3.22 1.82 15.18
CA ASP A 20 -4.13 0.69 15.24
C ASP A 20 -5.35 0.91 14.33
N GLU A 21 -6.05 -0.17 13.96
CA GLU A 21 -7.18 -0.11 13.01
C GLU A 21 -8.36 0.71 13.54
N ASP A 22 -8.50 0.77 14.86
CA ASP A 22 -9.59 1.48 15.53
C ASP A 22 -9.30 2.98 15.72
N GLU A 23 -8.07 3.43 15.43
CA GLU A 23 -7.70 4.83 15.58
C GLU A 23 -8.08 5.64 14.34
N GLN A 24 -8.58 6.84 14.57
CA GLN A 24 -8.84 7.80 13.49
C GLN A 24 -7.50 8.27 12.90
N GLY A 25 -7.21 7.85 11.70
CA GLY A 25 -6.00 8.26 11.00
C GLY A 25 -5.74 7.46 9.73
N ASN A 26 -4.88 7.98 8.88
CA ASN A 26 -4.40 7.25 7.73
C ASN A 26 -3.22 6.38 8.18
N LYS A 27 -3.36 5.05 8.12
CA LYS A 27 -2.32 4.07 8.47
C LYS A 27 -0.96 4.36 7.81
N ASN A 28 -0.97 5.04 6.68
CA ASN A 28 0.22 5.37 5.90
C ASN A 28 0.75 6.80 6.14
N GLN A 29 0.28 7.51 7.16
CA GLN A 29 0.73 8.89 7.42
C GLN A 29 2.19 8.96 7.86
N ASN A 30 2.70 7.92 8.52
CA ASN A 30 4.06 7.85 9.06
C ASN A 30 5.10 7.21 8.12
N GLU A 31 4.77 6.97 6.85
CA GLU A 31 5.65 6.29 5.89
C GLU A 31 7.02 6.98 5.76
N HIS A 32 7.05 8.31 5.74
CA HIS A 32 8.30 9.07 5.66
C HIS A 32 9.17 8.90 6.91
N LEU A 33 8.57 8.79 8.10
CA LEU A 33 9.29 8.52 9.35
C LEU A 33 9.83 7.08 9.37
N PHE A 34 9.05 6.12 8.90
CA PHE A 34 9.52 4.74 8.77
C PHE A 34 10.69 4.61 7.81
N LEU A 35 10.70 5.35 6.69
CA LEU A 35 11.84 5.41 5.78
C LEU A 35 13.10 5.91 6.49
N GLN A 36 12.99 7.00 7.25
CA GLN A 36 14.12 7.54 8.03
C GLN A 36 14.61 6.51 9.08
N LYS A 37 13.71 5.85 9.78
CA LYS A 37 14.06 4.81 10.76
C LYS A 37 14.73 3.59 10.09
N GLN A 38 14.29 3.21 8.90
CA GLN A 38 14.93 2.15 8.12
C GLN A 38 16.37 2.53 7.74
N LEU A 39 16.58 3.72 7.17
CA LEU A 39 17.90 4.20 6.80
C LEU A 39 18.84 4.26 8.02
N ALA A 40 18.38 4.82 9.14
CA ALA A 40 19.16 4.87 10.38
C ALA A 40 19.52 3.46 10.89
N ARG A 41 18.62 2.49 10.81
CA ARG A 41 18.89 1.10 11.21
C ARG A 41 19.98 0.44 10.35
N HIS A 42 20.11 0.87 9.10
CA HIS A 42 21.17 0.42 8.20
C HIS A 42 22.41 1.32 8.21
N ASN A 43 22.53 2.24 9.19
CA ASN A 43 23.62 3.20 9.30
C ASN A 43 23.82 4.06 8.01
N MET A 44 22.74 4.36 7.34
CA MET A 44 22.73 5.17 6.12
C MET A 44 22.34 6.61 6.46
N ASP A 45 23.33 7.51 6.49
CA ASP A 45 23.11 8.96 6.60
C ASP A 45 23.09 9.57 5.20
N VAL A 46 21.93 9.60 4.58
CA VAL A 46 21.75 10.10 3.22
C VAL A 46 20.64 11.13 3.15
N LYS A 47 20.88 12.21 2.42
CA LYS A 47 19.85 13.21 2.15
C LYS A 47 18.72 12.58 1.34
N THR A 48 17.53 12.50 1.96
CA THR A 48 16.37 11.79 1.44
C THR A 48 15.14 12.69 1.40
N THR A 49 14.32 12.53 0.36
CA THR A 49 12.97 13.12 0.32
C THR A 49 11.92 12.05 0.10
N TYR A 50 10.71 12.35 0.58
CA TYR A 50 9.54 11.51 0.42
C TYR A 50 8.37 12.35 -0.11
N HIS A 51 7.78 11.94 -1.22
CA HIS A 51 6.67 12.61 -1.88
C HIS A 51 5.52 11.63 -2.11
N LYS A 52 4.34 11.98 -1.62
CA LYS A 52 3.11 11.21 -1.87
C LYS A 52 2.21 12.00 -2.82
N VAL A 53 2.11 11.52 -4.06
CA VAL A 53 1.35 12.17 -5.12
C VAL A 53 -0.08 11.65 -5.11
N LEU A 54 -0.98 12.46 -4.55
CA LEU A 54 -2.40 12.15 -4.43
C LEU A 54 -3.25 12.72 -5.57
N ASN A 55 -2.73 13.71 -6.32
CA ASN A 55 -3.44 14.35 -7.42
C ASN A 55 -2.49 14.89 -8.48
N VAL A 56 -3.07 15.22 -9.65
CA VAL A 56 -2.32 15.69 -10.82
C VAL A 56 -1.60 17.02 -10.53
N GLN A 57 -2.21 17.93 -9.77
CA GLN A 57 -1.61 19.25 -9.49
C GLN A 57 -0.33 19.12 -8.66
N TYR A 58 -0.35 18.25 -7.65
CA TYR A 58 0.85 17.94 -6.86
C TYR A 58 1.93 17.30 -7.74
N GLY A 59 1.54 16.37 -8.62
CA GLY A 59 2.45 15.75 -9.57
C GLY A 59 3.13 16.77 -10.50
N LYS A 60 2.40 17.74 -11.01
CA LYS A 60 2.96 18.84 -11.83
C LYS A 60 3.96 19.69 -11.04
N LYS A 61 3.61 20.12 -9.82
CA LYS A 61 4.54 20.89 -8.95
C LYS A 61 5.81 20.09 -8.64
N MET A 62 5.71 18.77 -8.52
CA MET A 62 6.86 17.91 -8.31
C MET A 62 7.77 17.90 -9.55
N ILE A 63 7.21 17.88 -10.77
CA ILE A 63 7.99 17.97 -12.02
C ILE A 63 8.81 19.24 -12.03
N ASP A 64 8.21 20.38 -11.71
CA ASP A 64 8.91 21.68 -11.66
C ASP A 64 10.07 21.67 -10.64
N ASN A 65 9.97 20.86 -9.59
CA ASN A 65 10.97 20.73 -8.54
C ASN A 65 12.01 19.63 -8.79
N LEU A 66 11.89 18.83 -9.85
CA LEU A 66 12.82 17.72 -10.13
C LEU A 66 14.30 18.13 -10.12
N PRO A 67 14.74 19.29 -10.69
CA PRO A 67 16.13 19.70 -10.63
C PRO A 67 16.67 19.80 -9.19
N ASN A 68 15.86 20.26 -8.25
CA ASN A 68 16.25 20.34 -6.84
C ASN A 68 16.30 18.96 -6.18
N LEU A 69 15.38 18.06 -6.56
CA LEU A 69 15.35 16.69 -6.04
C LEU A 69 16.60 15.90 -6.46
N MET A 70 17.19 16.21 -7.62
CA MET A 70 18.44 15.58 -8.09
C MET A 70 19.64 15.83 -7.16
N GLN A 71 19.57 16.79 -6.25
CA GLN A 71 20.62 17.03 -5.24
C GLN A 71 20.56 16.03 -4.07
N ASN A 72 19.52 15.23 -3.96
CA ASN A 72 19.38 14.24 -2.90
C ASN A 72 19.92 12.89 -3.36
N LYS A 73 20.45 12.11 -2.42
CA LYS A 73 20.92 10.75 -2.69
C LYS A 73 19.76 9.75 -2.91
N LEU A 74 18.64 10.00 -2.26
CA LEU A 74 17.46 9.15 -2.35
C LEU A 74 16.19 10.00 -2.44
N ASN A 75 15.41 9.80 -3.47
CA ASN A 75 14.08 10.38 -3.59
C ASN A 75 13.07 9.24 -3.66
N VAL A 76 12.08 9.28 -2.79
CA VAL A 76 10.96 8.33 -2.78
C VAL A 76 9.72 9.05 -3.25
N ILE A 77 9.07 8.49 -4.26
CA ILE A 77 7.87 9.05 -4.85
C ILE A 77 6.79 7.96 -4.87
N VAL A 78 5.70 8.20 -4.17
CA VAL A 78 4.55 7.29 -4.09
C VAL A 78 3.40 7.84 -4.92
N TYR A 79 2.91 7.05 -5.85
CA TYR A 79 1.72 7.36 -6.65
C TYR A 79 0.55 6.47 -6.23
N ASN A 80 -0.49 7.06 -5.66
CA ASN A 80 -1.65 6.31 -5.15
C ASN A 80 -2.73 6.03 -6.19
N PHE A 81 -2.56 6.47 -7.46
CA PHE A 81 -3.64 6.37 -8.44
C PHE A 81 -4.17 4.94 -8.63
N ILE A 82 -3.27 3.96 -8.73
CA ILE A 82 -3.66 2.56 -8.99
C ILE A 82 -4.44 1.98 -7.80
N ASP A 83 -4.01 2.29 -6.60
CA ASP A 83 -4.69 1.89 -5.37
C ASP A 83 -6.07 2.56 -5.28
N MET A 84 -6.16 3.87 -5.52
CA MET A 84 -7.42 4.61 -5.59
C MET A 84 -8.37 4.06 -6.67
N LEU A 85 -7.86 3.69 -7.84
CA LEU A 85 -8.66 3.06 -8.90
C LEU A 85 -9.20 1.71 -8.46
N SER A 86 -8.38 0.92 -7.77
CA SER A 86 -8.77 -0.37 -7.20
C SER A 86 -9.91 -0.24 -6.18
N HIS A 87 -9.83 0.74 -5.29
CA HIS A 87 -10.89 1.06 -4.33
C HIS A 87 -12.15 1.59 -5.02
N ALA A 88 -12.01 2.55 -5.92
CA ALA A 88 -13.13 3.13 -6.66
C ALA A 88 -13.90 2.07 -7.48
N ARG A 89 -13.23 1.02 -7.97
CA ARG A 89 -13.88 -0.11 -8.65
C ARG A 89 -14.84 -0.87 -7.75
N THR A 90 -14.61 -0.90 -6.45
CA THR A 90 -15.51 -1.57 -5.48
C THR A 90 -16.61 -0.65 -4.98
N GLU A 91 -16.41 0.66 -5.02
CA GLU A 91 -17.30 1.66 -4.42
C GLU A 91 -18.20 2.38 -5.44
N SER A 92 -17.80 2.42 -6.72
CA SER A 92 -18.50 3.13 -7.79
C SER A 92 -18.93 2.19 -8.90
N ASP A 93 -20.23 2.15 -9.19
CA ASP A 93 -20.77 1.34 -10.29
C ASP A 93 -20.21 1.78 -11.64
N LEU A 94 -20.05 3.08 -11.87
CA LEU A 94 -19.45 3.60 -13.10
C LEU A 94 -18.00 3.12 -13.28
N VAL A 95 -17.18 3.17 -12.23
CA VAL A 95 -15.80 2.71 -12.32
C VAL A 95 -15.74 1.19 -12.47
N ARG A 96 -16.67 0.47 -11.86
CA ARG A 96 -16.81 -0.99 -12.03
C ARG A 96 -17.13 -1.35 -13.48
N GLU A 97 -18.02 -0.61 -14.14
CA GLU A 97 -18.34 -0.81 -15.55
C GLU A 97 -17.15 -0.49 -16.47
N LEU A 98 -16.46 0.63 -16.22
CA LEU A 98 -15.28 1.03 -16.99
C LEU A 98 -14.07 0.07 -16.82
N ALA A 99 -13.99 -0.62 -15.72
CA ALA A 99 -12.91 -1.54 -15.36
C ALA A 99 -13.48 -2.93 -14.99
N GLU A 100 -14.45 -3.42 -15.77
CA GLU A 100 -15.19 -4.66 -15.49
C GLU A 100 -14.28 -5.88 -15.39
N ASP A 101 -13.36 -6.00 -16.32
CA ASP A 101 -12.38 -7.09 -16.33
C ASP A 101 -10.93 -6.58 -16.19
N GLU A 102 -9.98 -7.49 -16.19
CA GLU A 102 -8.57 -7.14 -16.03
C GLU A 102 -8.02 -6.37 -17.24
N ASN A 103 -8.50 -6.64 -18.45
CA ASN A 103 -8.05 -5.93 -19.65
C ASN A 103 -8.53 -4.49 -19.64
N ALA A 104 -9.79 -4.26 -19.27
CA ALA A 104 -10.36 -2.93 -19.09
C ALA A 104 -9.63 -2.15 -17.98
N TYR A 105 -9.37 -2.79 -16.83
CA TYR A 105 -8.60 -2.19 -15.74
C TYR A 105 -7.19 -1.78 -16.17
N ARG A 106 -6.48 -2.65 -16.88
CA ARG A 106 -5.16 -2.34 -17.47
C ARG A 106 -5.24 -1.24 -18.51
N GLY A 107 -6.32 -1.21 -19.31
CA GLY A 107 -6.58 -0.16 -20.29
C GLY A 107 -6.70 1.22 -19.64
N VAL A 108 -7.51 1.34 -18.58
CA VAL A 108 -7.64 2.58 -17.78
C VAL A 108 -6.30 2.98 -17.17
N THR A 109 -5.59 2.04 -16.57
CA THR A 109 -4.26 2.27 -15.99
C THR A 109 -3.25 2.77 -17.03
N ARG A 110 -3.22 2.16 -18.22
CA ARG A 110 -2.33 2.56 -19.32
C ARG A 110 -2.66 3.97 -19.82
N THR A 111 -3.94 4.28 -19.99
CA THR A 111 -4.38 5.60 -20.41
C THR A 111 -4.01 6.67 -19.40
N TRP A 112 -4.25 6.41 -18.12
CA TRP A 112 -3.81 7.30 -17.05
C TRP A 112 -2.29 7.51 -17.09
N PHE A 113 -1.52 6.44 -17.17
CA PHE A 113 -0.05 6.53 -17.17
C PHE A 113 0.47 7.37 -18.34
N ALA A 114 -0.10 7.19 -19.54
CA ALA A 114 0.29 7.93 -20.75
C ALA A 114 0.10 9.46 -20.62
N HIS A 115 -0.80 9.90 -19.74
CA HIS A 115 -1.10 11.31 -19.50
C HIS A 115 -0.72 11.78 -18.07
N SER A 116 -0.01 10.94 -17.33
CA SER A 116 0.31 11.22 -15.93
C SER A 116 1.60 12.03 -15.75
N PRO A 117 1.69 12.81 -14.67
CA PRO A 117 2.96 13.40 -14.25
C PRO A 117 4.07 12.36 -14.05
N LEU A 118 3.73 11.10 -13.73
CA LEU A 118 4.71 10.02 -13.55
C LEU A 118 5.49 9.76 -14.85
N LEU A 119 4.83 9.73 -16.00
CA LEU A 119 5.52 9.55 -17.28
C LEU A 119 6.48 10.71 -17.56
N GLU A 120 6.09 11.95 -17.24
CA GLU A 120 6.97 13.11 -17.41
C GLU A 120 8.19 13.04 -16.46
N VAL A 121 8.01 12.60 -15.23
CA VAL A 121 9.14 12.31 -14.31
C VAL A 121 10.10 11.30 -14.92
N LEU A 122 9.58 10.18 -15.44
CA LEU A 122 10.40 9.13 -16.06
C LEU A 122 11.14 9.64 -17.31
N LYS A 123 10.48 10.44 -18.16
CA LYS A 123 11.12 11.09 -19.31
C LYS A 123 12.25 12.05 -18.87
N PHE A 124 12.03 12.83 -17.82
CA PHE A 124 13.08 13.69 -17.28
C PHE A 124 14.27 12.87 -16.79
N LEU A 125 14.01 11.79 -16.03
CA LEU A 125 15.05 10.95 -15.46
C LEU A 125 15.81 10.12 -16.50
N SER A 126 15.18 9.76 -17.65
CA SER A 126 15.80 8.97 -18.71
C SER A 126 17.07 9.59 -19.32
N ASN A 127 17.23 10.92 -19.15
CA ASN A 127 18.41 11.67 -19.62
C ASN A 127 19.36 12.05 -18.47
N LYS A 128 19.25 11.40 -17.31
CA LYS A 128 20.05 11.67 -16.12
C LYS A 128 20.83 10.44 -15.69
N ASP A 129 21.99 10.65 -15.11
CA ASP A 129 22.77 9.57 -14.50
C ASP A 129 22.22 9.25 -13.10
N VAL A 130 21.15 8.45 -13.09
CA VAL A 130 20.44 8.02 -11.89
C VAL A 130 19.93 6.58 -12.02
N ASN A 131 19.83 5.88 -10.91
CA ASN A 131 19.14 4.61 -10.83
C ASN A 131 17.67 4.83 -10.46
N VAL A 132 16.75 4.28 -11.26
CA VAL A 132 15.31 4.33 -11.01
C VAL A 132 14.80 2.94 -10.67
N PHE A 133 14.20 2.81 -9.49
CA PHE A 133 13.54 1.59 -9.04
C PHE A 133 12.04 1.80 -9.03
N ILE A 134 11.31 1.01 -9.81
CA ILE A 134 9.84 1.02 -9.83
C ILE A 134 9.37 -0.25 -9.13
N THR A 135 8.55 -0.07 -8.11
CA THR A 135 8.02 -1.18 -7.31
C THR A 135 6.60 -0.89 -6.85
N THR A 136 5.98 -1.86 -6.21
CA THR A 136 4.67 -1.74 -5.56
C THR A 136 4.71 -2.45 -4.21
N ASP A 137 3.88 -2.01 -3.28
CA ASP A 137 3.70 -2.63 -1.96
C ASP A 137 2.85 -3.90 -2.03
N HIS A 138 1.90 -3.97 -2.98
CA HIS A 138 1.09 -5.16 -3.26
C HIS A 138 0.60 -5.16 -4.70
N GLY A 139 0.05 -6.27 -5.12
CA GLY A 139 -0.62 -6.44 -6.40
C GLY A 139 -2.08 -6.85 -6.22
N SER A 140 -2.72 -7.20 -7.33
CA SER A 140 -4.05 -7.80 -7.37
C SER A 140 -3.99 -9.24 -7.86
N VAL A 141 -4.87 -10.09 -7.34
CA VAL A 141 -5.01 -11.48 -7.77
C VAL A 141 -6.46 -11.71 -8.18
N ARG A 142 -6.66 -12.24 -9.39
CA ARG A 142 -7.98 -12.66 -9.82
C ARG A 142 -8.38 -13.97 -9.13
N VAL A 143 -9.47 -13.94 -8.38
CA VAL A 143 -10.00 -15.11 -7.66
C VAL A 143 -11.15 -15.71 -8.45
N ALA A 144 -11.05 -17.00 -8.79
CA ALA A 144 -12.08 -17.73 -9.50
C ALA A 144 -13.09 -18.43 -8.58
N ARG A 145 -12.69 -18.76 -7.35
CA ARG A 145 -13.52 -19.48 -6.37
C ARG A 145 -13.51 -18.76 -5.03
N PRO A 146 -14.50 -17.90 -4.77
CA PRO A 146 -14.62 -17.26 -3.46
C PRO A 146 -15.05 -18.30 -2.41
N ILE A 147 -14.47 -18.20 -1.21
CA ILE A 147 -14.84 -19.01 -0.06
C ILE A 147 -15.69 -18.15 0.87
N LYS A 148 -16.84 -18.70 1.30
CA LYS A 148 -17.70 -18.02 2.25
C LYS A 148 -17.32 -18.41 3.66
N ILE A 149 -16.93 -17.43 4.46
CA ILE A 149 -16.70 -17.57 5.90
C ILE A 149 -17.87 -16.95 6.63
N LYS A 150 -18.54 -17.72 7.49
CA LYS A 150 -19.55 -17.19 8.38
C LYS A 150 -18.85 -16.55 9.58
N ALA A 151 -19.28 -15.36 9.95
CA ALA A 151 -18.68 -14.58 11.01
C ALA A 151 -19.71 -13.73 11.74
N THR A 152 -19.40 -13.30 12.94
CA THR A 152 -20.19 -12.28 13.65
C THR A 152 -20.06 -10.92 12.98
N LYS A 153 -20.94 -9.97 13.32
CA LYS A 153 -20.88 -8.59 12.80
C LYS A 153 -19.58 -7.85 13.13
N GLU A 154 -18.87 -8.32 14.13
CA GLU A 154 -17.60 -7.74 14.61
C GLU A 154 -16.40 -8.21 13.79
N ALA A 155 -16.56 -9.18 12.89
CA ALA A 155 -15.46 -9.63 12.05
C ALA A 155 -15.11 -8.61 10.97
N SER A 156 -13.84 -8.60 10.56
CA SER A 156 -13.37 -7.71 9.50
C SER A 156 -14.16 -7.91 8.20
N VAL A 157 -14.37 -6.82 7.47
CA VAL A 157 -15.05 -6.83 6.16
C VAL A 157 -14.10 -7.10 5.00
N ASN A 158 -12.81 -7.32 5.27
CA ASN A 158 -11.81 -7.53 4.22
C ASN A 158 -12.15 -8.76 3.35
N LEU A 159 -11.89 -8.67 2.05
CA LEU A 159 -12.17 -9.75 1.10
C LEU A 159 -11.03 -10.78 0.98
N ARG A 160 -9.82 -10.43 1.39
CA ARG A 160 -8.64 -11.30 1.30
C ARG A 160 -8.47 -12.19 2.53
N TYR A 161 -8.91 -11.70 3.68
CA TYR A 161 -8.82 -12.38 4.96
C TYR A 161 -9.98 -11.99 5.86
N LYS A 162 -10.23 -12.78 6.87
CA LYS A 162 -11.18 -12.47 7.95
C LYS A 162 -10.47 -12.50 9.29
N VAL A 163 -10.78 -11.52 10.13
CA VAL A 163 -10.36 -11.49 11.53
C VAL A 163 -11.60 -11.44 12.39
N GLY A 164 -11.71 -12.33 13.36
CA GLY A 164 -12.86 -12.38 14.23
C GLY A 164 -12.75 -13.48 15.27
N ARG A 165 -13.61 -13.47 16.29
CA ARG A 165 -13.58 -14.45 17.38
C ARG A 165 -14.24 -15.77 17.02
N LEU A 166 -15.35 -15.70 16.31
CA LEU A 166 -16.18 -16.86 15.97
C LEU A 166 -16.31 -16.92 14.44
N LEU A 167 -15.33 -17.56 13.81
CA LEU A 167 -15.30 -17.77 12.38
C LEU A 167 -15.61 -19.22 12.09
N ASP A 168 -16.65 -19.46 11.27
CA ASP A 168 -17.04 -20.79 10.82
C ASP A 168 -16.59 -20.98 9.36
N TYR A 169 -15.70 -21.92 9.14
CA TYR A 169 -15.03 -22.18 7.87
C TYR A 169 -14.64 -23.64 7.73
N ASN A 170 -14.43 -24.08 6.51
CA ASN A 170 -13.85 -25.38 6.21
C ASN A 170 -12.31 -25.32 6.30
N PRO A 171 -11.66 -25.98 7.28
CA PRO A 171 -10.21 -25.89 7.45
C PRO A 171 -9.39 -26.46 6.28
N LYS A 172 -10.01 -27.18 5.34
CA LYS A 172 -9.35 -27.66 4.12
C LYS A 172 -9.27 -26.59 3.01
N GLU A 173 -10.03 -25.52 3.14
CA GLU A 173 -10.17 -24.48 2.11
C GLU A 173 -9.51 -23.15 2.50
N VAL A 174 -9.10 -23.00 3.76
CA VAL A 174 -8.54 -21.75 4.28
C VAL A 174 -7.24 -22.00 5.06
N PHE A 175 -6.37 -21.01 5.04
CA PHE A 175 -5.22 -20.95 5.95
C PHE A 175 -5.64 -20.18 7.19
N ALA A 176 -5.71 -20.85 8.33
CA ALA A 176 -6.15 -20.28 9.59
C ALA A 176 -5.00 -20.11 10.58
N VAL A 177 -4.94 -18.96 11.25
CA VAL A 177 -3.90 -18.63 12.23
C VAL A 177 -4.56 -18.17 13.52
N ALA A 178 -4.37 -18.93 14.60
CA ALA A 178 -4.90 -18.59 15.91
C ALA A 178 -4.07 -17.53 16.63
N LYS A 179 -2.77 -17.47 16.35
CA LYS A 179 -1.83 -16.50 16.94
C LYS A 179 -1.25 -15.65 15.82
N PRO A 180 -1.70 -14.40 15.65
CA PRO A 180 -1.23 -13.52 14.58
C PRO A 180 0.30 -13.32 14.59
N GLU A 181 0.90 -13.39 15.76
CA GLU A 181 2.33 -13.26 15.97
C GLU A 181 3.14 -14.33 15.21
N ASP A 182 2.55 -15.51 15.01
CA ASP A 182 3.22 -16.61 14.28
C ASP A 182 3.42 -16.28 12.78
N ILE A 183 2.66 -15.32 12.27
CA ILE A 183 2.80 -14.79 10.90
C ILE A 183 3.23 -13.32 10.89
N LEU A 184 3.81 -12.85 11.98
CA LEU A 184 4.33 -11.50 12.15
C LEU A 184 3.30 -10.38 11.94
N LEU A 185 2.03 -10.67 12.26
CA LEU A 185 0.96 -9.68 12.31
C LEU A 185 0.67 -9.27 13.77
N PRO A 186 0.34 -8.00 14.03
CA PRO A 186 -0.04 -7.57 15.37
C PRO A 186 -1.43 -8.08 15.72
N ARG A 187 -1.65 -8.41 16.99
CA ARG A 187 -2.98 -8.72 17.48
C ARG A 187 -3.86 -7.47 17.44
N LEU A 188 -5.02 -7.57 16.84
CA LEU A 188 -6.04 -6.53 16.92
C LEU A 188 -6.71 -6.60 18.29
N ASN A 189 -6.94 -5.44 18.92
CA ASN A 189 -7.30 -5.34 20.35
C ASN A 189 -8.53 -6.16 20.78
N ILE A 190 -9.44 -6.43 19.88
CA ILE A 190 -10.72 -7.10 20.18
C ILE A 190 -10.86 -8.45 19.45
N LEU A 191 -10.11 -8.67 18.39
CA LEU A 191 -10.33 -9.77 17.46
C LEU A 191 -9.10 -10.68 17.36
N SER A 192 -9.34 -11.95 17.41
CA SER A 192 -8.40 -13.05 17.06
C SER A 192 -9.27 -14.23 16.66
N PRO A 193 -8.92 -15.08 15.77
CA PRO A 193 -7.75 -15.26 14.92
C PRO A 193 -7.87 -14.64 13.51
N TYR A 194 -6.78 -14.66 12.73
CA TYR A 194 -6.78 -14.41 11.29
C TYR A 194 -7.11 -15.69 10.50
N ILE A 195 -7.92 -15.55 9.45
CA ILE A 195 -8.27 -16.64 8.51
C ILE A 195 -8.24 -16.13 7.08
#